data_f0e164e5fd8a26c3fc2289bd5d5cca8a
#
_entry.id   f0e164e5fd8a26c3fc2289bd5d5cca8a
#
_cell.length_a   1.000
_cell.length_b   1.000
_cell.length_c   1.000
_cell.angle_alpha   90.00
_cell.angle_beta   90.00
_cell.angle_gamma   90.00
#
_symmetry.space_group_name_H-M   'P 1'
#
loop_
_entity.id
_entity.type
_entity.pdbx_description
1 polymer ?
#
loop_
_entity_poly.entity_id
_entity_poly.type
_entity_poly.pdbx_seq_one_letter_code
_entity_poly.pdbx_strand_id
1 'polypeptide(L)'
;MRRRTGKLPKGPAAPSHRKWPVLTVCALLLGLSHPLHATRAAAPDDAPGQLRIATWNMCGVRQWHCAETGTRAEKIRALKRLAVTDGARVVMLQEVCAGDLADARKELGDGWNSTFLPYAVQDTEGRRADVLCAQARQGAAGLAVLALSSLTRVSAVPTRQPAVGLHRGIICATAAALAVRVCNAHLSLPNGDRAHADREFRDDQLKSLVGAADERTVFGGDLNGAPPGSGDKDSWIWPYGTYRTFRECDQTSAASRSGRSTHSTGHKVDYLFTALPRTRCSVRGTGASDHLALIMQVGNPA
;
A
#
# COMPACT_ATOMS: atom_id res chain seq x y z
N MET A 1 23.91 33.69 48.27
CA MET A 1 23.53 35.10 48.62
C MET A 1 22.75 35.73 47.51
N ARG A 2 21.64 36.43 47.87
CA ARG A 2 20.74 37.33 47.13
C ARG A 2 19.78 36.71 46.14
N ARG A 3 18.55 36.44 46.64
CA ARG A 3 17.28 36.39 45.90
C ARG A 3 16.97 37.74 45.28
N ARG A 4 16.54 37.79 44.05
CA ARG A 4 15.81 38.93 43.46
C ARG A 4 14.41 38.51 43.11
N THR A 5 13.45 39.12 43.80
CA THR A 5 12.01 39.10 43.53
C THR A 5 11.69 40.15 42.49
N GLY A 6 11.13 39.75 41.36
CA GLY A 6 10.64 40.62 40.30
C GLY A 6 9.11 40.69 40.33
N LYS A 7 8.56 41.90 40.49
CA LYS A 7 7.12 42.23 40.48
C LYS A 7 6.51 42.05 39.10
N LEU A 8 5.28 41.48 39.06
CA LEU A 8 4.40 41.45 37.89
C LEU A 8 3.72 42.81 37.68
N PRO A 9 3.54 43.28 36.44
CA PRO A 9 2.72 44.48 36.14
C PRO A 9 1.23 44.14 36.06
N LYS A 10 0.43 45.06 36.52
CA LYS A 10 -1.06 45.03 36.51
C LYS A 10 -1.59 45.26 35.08
N GLY A 11 -2.57 44.45 34.64
CA GLY A 11 -3.29 44.63 33.40
C GLY A 11 -4.37 45.75 33.47
N PRO A 12 -4.77 46.28 32.31
CA PRO A 12 -5.75 47.37 32.24
C PRO A 12 -7.19 46.88 32.34
N ALA A 13 -8.04 47.83 32.79
CA ALA A 13 -9.44 47.64 33.12
C ALA A 13 -10.35 47.44 31.90
N ALA A 14 -11.47 46.74 32.14
CA ALA A 14 -12.52 46.45 31.17
C ALA A 14 -13.43 47.69 30.94
N PRO A 15 -13.94 47.88 29.70
CA PRO A 15 -14.92 48.92 29.40
C PRO A 15 -16.36 48.46 29.66
N SER A 16 -17.18 49.42 30.12
CA SER A 16 -18.57 49.33 30.55
C SER A 16 -19.56 48.98 29.43
N HIS A 17 -20.53 48.13 29.75
CA HIS A 17 -21.67 47.77 28.93
C HIS A 17 -22.66 48.92 28.71
N ARG A 18 -22.86 49.29 27.47
CA ARG A 18 -23.96 50.15 27.02
C ARG A 18 -25.12 49.27 26.57
N LYS A 19 -26.25 49.29 27.27
CA LYS A 19 -27.50 48.59 26.91
C LYS A 19 -28.19 49.33 25.78
N TRP A 20 -28.52 48.61 24.70
CA TRP A 20 -29.42 49.05 23.64
C TRP A 20 -30.71 48.23 23.70
N PRO A 21 -31.89 48.84 23.39
CA PRO A 21 -33.18 48.18 23.50
C PRO A 21 -33.39 47.21 22.32
N VAL A 22 -33.92 46.03 22.64
CA VAL A 22 -34.32 45.00 21.69
C VAL A 22 -35.68 45.35 21.10
N LEU A 23 -35.75 45.66 19.84
CA LEU A 23 -36.98 45.66 19.05
C LEU A 23 -37.25 44.26 18.52
N THR A 24 -38.27 43.63 19.07
CA THR A 24 -38.76 42.30 18.65
C THR A 24 -39.59 42.44 17.37
N VAL A 25 -39.05 42.05 16.24
CA VAL A 25 -39.81 41.85 14.97
C VAL A 25 -40.08 40.36 14.84
N CYS A 26 -41.33 39.97 15.07
CA CYS A 26 -41.81 38.62 14.72
C CYS A 26 -41.99 38.52 13.18
N ALA A 27 -41.04 37.86 12.50
CA ALA A 27 -41.23 37.42 11.14
C ALA A 27 -41.58 35.95 11.13
N LEU A 28 -42.83 35.60 10.78
CA LEU A 28 -43.28 34.26 10.49
C LEU A 28 -42.59 33.79 9.18
N LEU A 29 -41.54 32.99 9.30
CA LEU A 29 -40.97 32.27 8.16
C LEU A 29 -41.55 30.85 8.13
N LEU A 30 -42.46 30.61 7.19
CA LEU A 30 -42.87 29.29 6.75
C LEU A 30 -41.64 28.53 6.20
N GLY A 31 -41.11 27.63 7.01
CA GLY A 31 -39.97 26.81 6.66
C GLY A 31 -40.35 25.76 5.63
N LEU A 32 -39.99 25.98 4.39
CA LEU A 32 -39.83 24.92 3.39
C LEU A 32 -38.58 24.10 3.72
N SER A 33 -38.76 23.00 4.46
CA SER A 33 -37.70 22.02 4.70
C SER A 33 -37.38 21.28 3.39
N HIS A 34 -36.40 21.77 2.65
CA HIS A 34 -35.80 20.98 1.58
C HIS A 34 -34.85 19.98 2.24
N PRO A 35 -34.98 18.67 1.94
CA PRO A 35 -33.98 17.70 2.38
C PRO A 35 -32.66 18.06 1.71
N LEU A 36 -31.67 18.47 2.48
CA LEU A 36 -30.28 18.54 2.03
C LEU A 36 -29.86 17.12 1.63
N HIS A 37 -29.97 16.82 0.35
CA HIS A 37 -29.28 15.67 -0.20
C HIS A 37 -27.79 16.02 -0.09
N ALA A 38 -27.14 15.39 0.88
CA ALA A 38 -25.68 15.37 0.95
C ALA A 38 -25.20 14.73 -0.35
N THR A 39 -24.79 15.56 -1.29
CA THR A 39 -24.07 15.11 -2.49
C THR A 39 -22.77 14.48 -1.98
N ARG A 40 -22.77 13.14 -1.95
CA ARG A 40 -21.57 12.36 -1.74
C ARG A 40 -20.58 12.84 -2.81
N ALA A 41 -19.47 13.46 -2.38
CA ALA A 41 -18.42 13.85 -3.31
C ALA A 41 -18.06 12.61 -4.11
N ALA A 42 -18.34 12.64 -5.40
CA ALA A 42 -17.92 11.59 -6.32
C ALA A 42 -16.39 11.50 -6.23
N ALA A 43 -15.86 10.30 -6.09
CA ALA A 43 -14.44 10.06 -6.31
C ALA A 43 -14.08 10.67 -7.67
N PRO A 44 -12.85 11.21 -7.84
CA PRO A 44 -12.47 11.80 -9.14
C PRO A 44 -12.77 10.79 -10.22
N ASP A 45 -13.67 11.15 -11.13
CA ASP A 45 -14.12 10.30 -12.22
C ASP A 45 -12.88 9.83 -12.99
N ASP A 46 -12.59 8.53 -12.86
CA ASP A 46 -11.70 7.91 -13.82
C ASP A 46 -12.35 8.09 -15.20
N ALA A 47 -11.64 8.70 -16.12
CA ALA A 47 -12.11 8.76 -17.51
C ALA A 47 -12.54 7.33 -17.90
N PRO A 48 -13.69 7.17 -18.58
CA PRO A 48 -14.17 5.84 -18.97
C PRO A 48 -13.03 5.03 -19.58
N GLY A 49 -12.78 3.82 -19.07
CA GLY A 49 -11.69 2.99 -19.55
C GLY A 49 -10.35 3.18 -18.84
N GLN A 50 -10.30 3.77 -17.63
CA GLN A 50 -9.07 3.87 -16.82
C GLN A 50 -9.20 3.03 -15.53
N LEU A 51 -8.12 2.34 -15.16
CA LEU A 51 -8.04 1.53 -13.96
C LEU A 51 -6.80 1.94 -13.14
N ARG A 52 -6.99 2.24 -11.83
CA ARG A 52 -5.89 2.50 -10.91
C ARG A 52 -5.63 1.28 -10.04
N ILE A 53 -4.36 0.89 -9.98
CA ILE A 53 -3.85 -0.22 -9.17
C ILE A 53 -2.73 0.33 -8.30
N ALA A 54 -2.78 0.02 -7.02
CA ALA A 54 -1.76 0.43 -6.05
C ALA A 54 -1.00 -0.78 -5.52
N THR A 55 0.26 -0.58 -5.13
CA THR A 55 0.98 -1.47 -4.22
C THR A 55 1.49 -0.68 -3.02
N TRP A 56 1.48 -1.31 -1.84
CA TRP A 56 1.93 -0.69 -0.61
C TRP A 56 2.33 -1.74 0.43
N ASN A 57 3.60 -1.72 0.85
CA ASN A 57 4.01 -2.40 2.07
C ASN A 57 3.48 -1.60 3.27
N MET A 58 2.58 -2.21 4.04
CA MET A 58 1.90 -1.55 5.17
C MET A 58 2.78 -1.43 6.41
N CYS A 59 3.92 -2.15 6.45
CA CYS A 59 4.72 -2.25 7.66
C CYS A 59 3.86 -2.61 8.89
N GLY A 60 2.97 -3.59 8.73
CA GLY A 60 2.02 -4.04 9.76
C GLY A 60 2.66 -4.92 10.83
N VAL A 61 3.80 -5.50 10.54
CA VAL A 61 4.53 -6.43 11.42
C VAL A 61 5.46 -5.64 12.32
N ARG A 62 4.95 -5.19 13.47
CA ARG A 62 5.66 -4.26 14.37
C ARG A 62 7.06 -4.73 14.79
N GLN A 63 7.27 -6.03 14.94
CA GLN A 63 8.57 -6.61 15.31
C GLN A 63 9.61 -6.55 14.17
N TRP A 64 9.24 -6.10 12.96
CA TRP A 64 10.15 -5.91 11.83
C TRP A 64 10.52 -4.43 11.63
N HIS A 65 10.79 -3.72 12.72
CA HIS A 65 11.11 -2.29 12.74
C HIS A 65 9.95 -1.36 12.35
N CYS A 66 8.73 -1.88 12.36
CA CYS A 66 7.52 -1.13 12.01
C CYS A 66 6.83 -0.46 13.22
N ALA A 67 7.46 -0.45 14.39
CA ALA A 67 6.82 0.04 15.62
C ALA A 67 6.49 1.54 15.58
N GLU A 68 7.30 2.32 14.89
CA GLU A 68 7.20 3.79 14.82
C GLU A 68 6.54 4.28 13.53
N THR A 69 6.09 3.39 12.66
CA THR A 69 5.51 3.74 11.36
C THR A 69 4.01 4.03 11.40
N GLY A 70 3.48 4.34 12.58
CA GLY A 70 2.07 4.64 12.79
C GLY A 70 1.28 3.51 13.43
N THR A 71 0.12 3.87 13.96
CA THR A 71 -0.80 2.95 14.62
C THR A 71 -1.57 2.12 13.60
N ARG A 72 -2.15 0.99 14.07
CA ARG A 72 -3.07 0.16 13.29
C ARG A 72 -4.19 0.98 12.61
N ALA A 73 -4.82 1.87 13.37
CA ALA A 73 -5.91 2.70 12.86
C ALA A 73 -5.44 3.67 11.75
N GLU A 74 -4.23 4.21 11.85
CA GLU A 74 -3.63 5.06 10.82
C GLU A 74 -3.35 4.27 9.54
N LYS A 75 -2.85 3.04 9.65
CA LYS A 75 -2.64 2.14 8.51
C LYS A 75 -3.94 1.81 7.79
N ILE A 76 -5.01 1.47 8.52
CA ILE A 76 -6.34 1.21 7.94
C ILE A 76 -6.89 2.49 7.27
N ARG A 77 -6.76 3.65 7.90
CA ARG A 77 -7.18 4.93 7.27
C ARG A 77 -6.38 5.25 6.01
N ALA A 78 -5.07 4.96 6.00
CA ALA A 78 -4.22 5.15 4.83
C ALA A 78 -4.64 4.23 3.68
N LEU A 79 -4.90 2.96 3.96
CA LEU A 79 -5.44 2.01 2.97
C LEU A 79 -6.78 2.50 2.38
N LYS A 80 -7.67 3.00 3.23
CA LYS A 80 -8.95 3.59 2.76
C LYS A 80 -8.73 4.83 1.89
N ARG A 81 -7.75 5.68 2.19
CA ARG A 81 -7.42 6.82 1.32
C ARG A 81 -6.94 6.34 -0.05
N LEU A 82 -6.07 5.34 -0.12
CA LEU A 82 -5.63 4.77 -1.39
C LEU A 82 -6.81 4.24 -2.22
N ALA A 83 -7.73 3.52 -1.57
CA ALA A 83 -8.90 2.93 -2.23
C ALA A 83 -9.92 3.99 -2.68
N VAL A 84 -10.26 4.95 -1.81
CA VAL A 84 -11.38 5.87 -2.03
C VAL A 84 -10.91 7.21 -2.61
N THR A 85 -9.88 7.85 -1.99
CA THR A 85 -9.45 9.20 -2.38
C THR A 85 -8.54 9.16 -3.60
N ASP A 86 -7.58 8.21 -3.63
CA ASP A 86 -6.68 8.03 -4.76
C ASP A 86 -7.30 7.15 -5.86
N GLY A 87 -8.47 6.54 -5.60
CA GLY A 87 -9.27 5.80 -6.57
C GLY A 87 -8.68 4.44 -6.97
N ALA A 88 -7.80 3.85 -6.17
CA ALA A 88 -7.24 2.54 -6.47
C ALA A 88 -8.31 1.45 -6.32
N ARG A 89 -8.70 0.82 -7.42
CA ARG A 89 -9.70 -0.26 -7.43
C ARG A 89 -9.11 -1.63 -7.12
N VAL A 90 -7.79 -1.73 -7.17
CA VAL A 90 -7.02 -2.89 -6.68
C VAL A 90 -5.84 -2.36 -5.85
N VAL A 91 -5.63 -2.95 -4.68
CA VAL A 91 -4.49 -2.64 -3.81
C VAL A 91 -3.76 -3.95 -3.47
N MET A 92 -2.51 -4.03 -3.84
CA MET A 92 -1.59 -5.11 -3.52
C MET A 92 -0.84 -4.74 -2.24
N LEU A 93 -0.96 -5.55 -1.20
CA LEU A 93 -0.46 -5.24 0.13
C LEU A 93 0.63 -6.23 0.54
N GLN A 94 1.69 -5.72 1.15
CA GLN A 94 2.73 -6.50 1.81
C GLN A 94 2.75 -6.15 3.30
N GLU A 95 3.20 -7.06 4.12
CA GLU A 95 3.23 -6.95 5.58
C GLU A 95 1.89 -6.55 6.21
N VAL A 96 0.81 -6.98 5.60
CA VAL A 96 -0.53 -6.77 6.13
C VAL A 96 -0.90 -7.87 7.11
N CYS A 97 -1.57 -7.51 8.21
CA CYS A 97 -2.13 -8.46 9.14
C CYS A 97 -3.53 -8.88 8.69
N ALA A 98 -3.85 -10.17 8.77
CA ALA A 98 -5.12 -10.72 8.31
C ALA A 98 -6.35 -10.03 8.94
N GLY A 99 -6.32 -9.73 10.25
CA GLY A 99 -7.37 -9.00 10.93
C GLY A 99 -7.49 -7.54 10.51
N ASP A 100 -6.37 -6.87 10.18
CA ASP A 100 -6.37 -5.50 9.70
C ASP A 100 -6.94 -5.41 8.28
N LEU A 101 -6.64 -6.40 7.44
CA LEU A 101 -7.23 -6.55 6.11
C LEU A 101 -8.76 -6.75 6.18
N ALA A 102 -9.21 -7.62 7.10
CA ALA A 102 -10.62 -7.90 7.30
C ALA A 102 -11.39 -6.64 7.75
N ASP A 103 -10.83 -5.88 8.71
CA ASP A 103 -11.42 -4.63 9.17
C ASP A 103 -11.43 -3.56 8.08
N ALA A 104 -10.34 -3.39 7.35
CA ALA A 104 -10.28 -2.45 6.22
C ALA A 104 -11.32 -2.79 5.14
N ARG A 105 -11.44 -4.07 4.77
CA ARG A 105 -12.45 -4.54 3.81
C ARG A 105 -13.89 -4.24 4.29
N LYS A 106 -14.16 -4.50 5.57
CA LYS A 106 -15.47 -4.19 6.17
C LYS A 106 -15.77 -2.69 6.12
N GLU A 107 -14.77 -1.85 6.42
CA GLU A 107 -14.94 -0.39 6.39
C GLU A 107 -15.06 0.19 4.98
N LEU A 108 -14.51 -0.48 3.96
CA LEU A 108 -14.67 -0.12 2.56
C LEU A 108 -16.05 -0.47 2.01
N GLY A 109 -16.73 -1.42 2.63
CA GLY A 109 -18.09 -1.82 2.31
C GLY A 109 -18.21 -2.90 1.24
N ASP A 110 -19.45 -3.15 0.84
CA ASP A 110 -19.80 -4.19 -0.12
C ASP A 110 -19.15 -3.95 -1.50
N GLY A 111 -18.84 -5.03 -2.17
CA GLY A 111 -18.12 -5.01 -3.45
C GLY A 111 -16.58 -5.15 -3.30
N TRP A 112 -16.01 -4.84 -2.15
CA TRP A 112 -14.61 -5.09 -1.88
C TRP A 112 -14.36 -6.52 -1.43
N ASN A 113 -13.45 -7.20 -2.12
CA ASN A 113 -13.04 -8.56 -1.83
C ASN A 113 -11.53 -8.62 -1.62
N SER A 114 -11.07 -9.63 -0.87
CA SER A 114 -9.65 -9.81 -0.62
C SER A 114 -9.25 -11.27 -0.68
N THR A 115 -7.99 -11.51 -1.03
CA THR A 115 -7.30 -12.79 -0.85
C THR A 115 -6.02 -12.56 -0.07
N PHE A 116 -5.54 -13.59 0.63
CA PHE A 116 -4.43 -13.48 1.57
C PHE A 116 -3.51 -14.70 1.46
N LEU A 117 -2.20 -14.47 1.52
CA LEU A 117 -1.16 -15.48 1.59
C LEU A 117 -0.31 -15.21 2.83
N PRO A 118 -0.32 -16.07 3.87
CA PRO A 118 0.47 -15.86 5.07
C PRO A 118 1.96 -16.02 4.80
N TYR A 119 2.77 -15.28 5.54
CA TYR A 119 4.20 -15.55 5.67
C TYR A 119 4.43 -16.69 6.66
N ALA A 120 5.48 -17.45 6.44
CA ALA A 120 5.92 -18.49 7.37
C ALA A 120 7.39 -18.33 7.71
N VAL A 121 7.79 -18.79 8.89
CA VAL A 121 9.19 -18.99 9.25
C VAL A 121 9.46 -20.48 9.27
N GLN A 122 10.54 -20.90 8.63
CA GLN A 122 11.05 -22.26 8.67
C GLN A 122 12.29 -22.31 9.58
N ASP A 123 12.29 -23.25 10.54
CA ASP A 123 13.42 -23.48 11.45
C ASP A 123 14.45 -24.45 10.87
N THR A 124 15.48 -24.75 11.64
CA THR A 124 16.57 -25.67 11.25
C THR A 124 16.13 -27.11 11.11
N GLU A 125 15.02 -27.50 11.75
CA GLU A 125 14.40 -28.82 11.66
C GLU A 125 13.38 -28.93 10.52
N GLY A 126 13.22 -27.85 9.73
CA GLY A 126 12.27 -27.81 8.63
C GLY A 126 10.81 -27.57 9.04
N ARG A 127 10.52 -27.31 10.31
CA ARG A 127 9.18 -26.99 10.79
C ARG A 127 8.81 -25.58 10.37
N ARG A 128 7.56 -25.40 9.98
CA ARG A 128 7.00 -24.11 9.57
C ARG A 128 5.98 -23.60 10.57
N ALA A 129 6.05 -22.30 10.85
CA ALA A 129 5.06 -21.58 11.63
C ALA A 129 4.69 -20.27 10.95
N ASP A 130 3.43 -19.87 11.04
CA ASP A 130 2.98 -18.59 10.53
C ASP A 130 3.66 -17.42 11.27
N VAL A 131 3.98 -16.37 10.55
CA VAL A 131 4.40 -15.10 11.16
C VAL A 131 3.16 -14.42 11.72
N LEU A 132 3.14 -14.21 13.02
CA LEU A 132 2.02 -13.56 13.69
C LEU A 132 2.29 -12.06 13.86
N CYS A 133 1.25 -11.25 13.73
CA CYS A 133 1.27 -9.85 14.11
C CYS A 133 1.22 -9.69 15.64
N ALA A 134 1.60 -8.49 16.12
CA ALA A 134 1.84 -8.26 17.56
C ALA A 134 0.61 -8.44 18.47
N GLN A 135 -0.60 -8.31 17.93
CA GLN A 135 -1.84 -8.49 18.70
C GLN A 135 -2.60 -9.73 18.20
N ALA A 136 -3.11 -10.55 19.11
CA ALA A 136 -3.82 -11.79 18.76
C ALA A 136 -4.95 -11.58 17.72
N ARG A 137 -5.72 -10.48 17.84
CA ARG A 137 -6.79 -10.15 16.90
C ARG A 137 -6.31 -9.82 15.48
N GLN A 138 -5.03 -9.52 15.29
CA GLN A 138 -4.47 -9.22 13.98
C GLN A 138 -4.15 -10.51 13.21
N GLY A 139 -3.92 -11.63 13.90
CA GLY A 139 -3.63 -12.93 13.30
C GLY A 139 -2.29 -12.96 12.55
N ALA A 140 -2.25 -13.74 11.47
CA ALA A 140 -1.06 -13.90 10.65
C ALA A 140 -0.73 -12.63 9.83
N ALA A 141 0.56 -12.41 9.62
CA ALA A 141 1.08 -11.44 8.66
C ALA A 141 1.25 -12.08 7.28
N GLY A 142 1.10 -11.30 6.22
CA GLY A 142 1.23 -11.86 4.87
C GLY A 142 1.13 -10.84 3.75
N LEU A 143 0.86 -11.37 2.56
CA LEU A 143 0.51 -10.67 1.33
C LEU A 143 -1.00 -10.64 1.15
N ALA A 144 -1.53 -9.59 0.55
CA ALA A 144 -2.92 -9.57 0.15
C ALA A 144 -3.15 -8.87 -1.19
N VAL A 145 -4.21 -9.27 -1.87
CA VAL A 145 -4.85 -8.49 -2.93
C VAL A 145 -6.22 -8.08 -2.42
N LEU A 146 -6.49 -6.78 -2.40
CA LEU A 146 -7.78 -6.18 -2.07
C LEU A 146 -8.32 -5.50 -3.33
N ALA A 147 -9.54 -5.83 -3.75
CA ALA A 147 -10.12 -5.31 -4.99
C ALA A 147 -11.60 -4.98 -4.87
N LEU A 148 -12.03 -3.92 -5.55
CA LEU A 148 -13.45 -3.59 -5.78
C LEU A 148 -13.97 -4.46 -6.94
N SER A 149 -13.94 -5.76 -6.74
CA SER A 149 -14.31 -6.80 -7.70
C SER A 149 -14.30 -8.15 -7.01
N SER A 150 -15.06 -9.12 -7.49
CA SER A 150 -14.82 -10.51 -7.14
C SER A 150 -13.42 -10.95 -7.60
N LEU A 151 -12.74 -11.75 -6.76
CA LEU A 151 -11.44 -12.31 -7.04
C LEU A 151 -11.58 -13.78 -7.45
N THR A 152 -11.08 -14.11 -8.63
CA THR A 152 -11.09 -15.47 -9.19
C THR A 152 -9.66 -15.90 -9.55
N ARG A 153 -9.46 -17.18 -9.89
CA ARG A 153 -8.15 -17.75 -10.26
C ARG A 153 -7.05 -17.37 -9.25
N VAL A 154 -7.39 -17.40 -7.97
CA VAL A 154 -6.45 -17.12 -6.89
C VAL A 154 -5.44 -18.27 -6.82
N SER A 155 -4.17 -17.94 -6.85
CA SER A 155 -3.07 -18.93 -6.76
C SER A 155 -1.82 -18.33 -6.16
N ALA A 156 -1.15 -19.07 -5.28
CA ALA A 156 0.24 -18.80 -4.93
C ALA A 156 1.15 -19.28 -6.05
N VAL A 157 2.15 -18.48 -6.41
CA VAL A 157 3.16 -18.87 -7.41
C VAL A 157 4.31 -19.57 -6.68
N PRO A 158 4.63 -20.83 -7.04
CA PRO A 158 5.76 -21.53 -6.43
C PRO A 158 7.07 -20.80 -6.70
N THR A 159 7.86 -20.60 -5.67
CA THR A 159 9.17 -19.96 -5.75
C THR A 159 10.14 -20.61 -4.78
N ARG A 160 11.44 -20.51 -5.09
CA ARG A 160 12.47 -20.91 -4.13
C ARG A 160 12.39 -20.02 -2.90
N GLN A 161 12.56 -20.65 -1.74
CA GLN A 161 12.51 -19.99 -0.44
C GLN A 161 13.76 -20.34 0.36
N PRO A 162 14.17 -19.51 1.34
CA PRO A 162 15.22 -19.85 2.29
C PRO A 162 14.99 -21.21 2.96
N ALA A 163 16.05 -22.00 3.12
CA ALA A 163 15.95 -23.25 3.84
C ALA A 163 15.69 -23.04 5.32
N VAL A 164 16.26 -21.97 5.91
CA VAL A 164 16.01 -21.53 7.27
C VAL A 164 15.78 -20.03 7.29
N GLY A 165 14.59 -19.62 7.64
CA GLY A 165 14.27 -18.20 7.70
C GLY A 165 12.85 -17.88 7.29
N LEU A 166 12.65 -16.64 6.86
CA LEU A 166 11.35 -16.10 6.49
C LEU A 166 10.99 -16.50 5.06
N HIS A 167 9.88 -17.20 4.92
CA HIS A 167 9.23 -17.48 3.65
C HIS A 167 8.23 -16.37 3.34
N ARG A 168 8.50 -15.64 2.29
CA ARG A 168 7.61 -14.69 1.64
C ARG A 168 6.97 -15.35 0.42
N GLY A 169 6.38 -14.58 -0.49
CA GLY A 169 5.75 -15.26 -1.62
C GLY A 169 5.22 -14.33 -2.69
N ILE A 170 4.48 -14.95 -3.60
CA ILE A 170 3.77 -14.31 -4.70
C ILE A 170 2.35 -14.86 -4.71
N ILE A 171 1.36 -13.98 -4.72
CA ILE A 171 -0.05 -14.34 -4.89
C ILE A 171 -0.61 -13.65 -6.12
N CYS A 172 -1.25 -14.41 -7.00
CA CYS A 172 -1.96 -13.88 -8.15
C CYS A 172 -3.46 -14.08 -7.99
N ALA A 173 -4.24 -13.13 -8.52
CA ALA A 173 -5.70 -13.21 -8.58
C ALA A 173 -6.19 -12.45 -9.81
N THR A 174 -7.37 -12.81 -10.33
CA THR A 174 -8.06 -12.06 -11.37
C THR A 174 -9.20 -11.27 -10.73
N ALA A 175 -9.17 -9.94 -10.86
CA ALA A 175 -10.27 -9.06 -10.51
C ALA A 175 -11.29 -9.09 -11.65
N ALA A 176 -12.32 -9.93 -11.50
CA ALA A 176 -13.18 -10.34 -12.63
C ALA A 176 -13.92 -9.17 -13.27
N ALA A 177 -14.56 -8.29 -12.47
CA ALA A 177 -15.29 -7.13 -12.99
C ALA A 177 -14.37 -6.05 -13.58
N LEU A 178 -13.06 -6.09 -13.32
CA LEU A 178 -12.06 -5.17 -13.84
C LEU A 178 -11.25 -5.79 -14.99
N ALA A 179 -11.53 -7.03 -15.36
CA ALA A 179 -10.88 -7.80 -16.40
C ALA A 179 -9.34 -7.77 -16.35
N VAL A 180 -8.75 -7.67 -15.15
CA VAL A 180 -7.30 -7.59 -14.93
C VAL A 180 -6.83 -8.71 -14.00
N ARG A 181 -5.71 -9.35 -14.36
CA ARG A 181 -4.96 -10.21 -13.46
C ARG A 181 -3.97 -9.36 -12.69
N VAL A 182 -3.79 -9.63 -11.40
CA VAL A 182 -2.76 -9.00 -10.58
C VAL A 182 -1.91 -10.05 -9.90
N CYS A 183 -0.59 -9.83 -9.82
CA CYS A 183 0.33 -10.67 -9.09
C CYS A 183 1.12 -9.80 -8.09
N ASN A 184 0.83 -10.00 -6.82
CA ASN A 184 1.46 -9.30 -5.70
C ASN A 184 2.61 -10.14 -5.16
N ALA A 185 3.78 -9.54 -5.01
CA ALA A 185 4.98 -10.17 -4.49
C ALA A 185 5.53 -9.43 -3.27
N HIS A 186 6.11 -10.18 -2.34
CA HIS A 186 7.09 -9.69 -1.39
C HIS A 186 8.27 -10.65 -1.44
N LEU A 187 9.39 -10.20 -1.97
CA LEU A 187 10.54 -11.07 -2.19
C LEU A 187 11.41 -11.16 -0.93
N SER A 188 12.26 -12.17 -0.90
CA SER A 188 13.24 -12.36 0.17
C SER A 188 14.13 -11.13 0.34
N LEU A 189 14.71 -10.99 1.52
CA LEU A 189 15.83 -10.05 1.72
C LEU A 189 17.12 -10.66 1.19
N PRO A 190 18.11 -9.86 0.81
CA PRO A 190 19.49 -10.35 0.64
C PRO A 190 19.92 -11.06 1.93
N ASN A 191 20.64 -12.17 1.78
CA ASN A 191 21.10 -12.99 2.92
C ASN A 191 19.94 -13.51 3.82
N GLY A 192 18.75 -13.73 3.24
CA GLY A 192 17.55 -14.14 3.97
C GLY A 192 17.56 -15.59 4.45
N ASP A 193 18.48 -16.44 3.96
CA ASP A 193 18.65 -17.82 4.40
C ASP A 193 19.72 -17.91 5.49
N ARG A 194 19.31 -18.21 6.71
CA ARG A 194 20.25 -18.34 7.83
C ARG A 194 21.15 -19.58 7.75
N ALA A 195 20.76 -20.59 6.97
CA ALA A 195 21.60 -21.76 6.72
C ALA A 195 22.61 -21.52 5.58
N HIS A 196 22.32 -20.62 4.67
CA HIS A 196 23.11 -20.33 3.49
C HIS A 196 23.07 -18.83 3.17
N ALA A 197 23.76 -18.02 3.98
CA ALA A 197 23.71 -16.57 3.91
C ALA A 197 24.24 -15.97 2.58
N ASP A 198 24.98 -16.75 1.80
CA ASP A 198 25.52 -16.38 0.48
C ASP A 198 24.51 -16.63 -0.67
N ARG A 199 23.37 -17.31 -0.39
CA ARG A 199 22.37 -17.59 -1.42
C ARG A 199 21.48 -16.39 -1.68
N GLU A 200 21.36 -16.07 -2.97
CA GLU A 200 20.35 -15.15 -3.47
C GLU A 200 19.09 -15.93 -3.89
N PHE A 201 17.92 -15.42 -3.57
CA PHE A 201 16.63 -16.01 -3.92
C PHE A 201 15.78 -15.07 -4.77
N ARG A 202 16.03 -13.76 -4.71
CA ARG A 202 15.22 -12.75 -5.41
C ARG A 202 15.27 -12.92 -6.93
N ASP A 203 16.39 -13.38 -7.48
CA ASP A 203 16.52 -13.63 -8.92
C ASP A 203 15.57 -14.75 -9.41
N ASP A 204 15.52 -15.88 -8.69
CA ASP A 204 14.57 -16.97 -8.98
C ASP A 204 13.12 -16.57 -8.71
N GLN A 205 12.90 -15.79 -7.64
CA GLN A 205 11.57 -15.28 -7.30
C GLN A 205 11.08 -14.25 -8.33
N LEU A 206 11.94 -13.36 -8.83
CA LEU A 206 11.64 -12.46 -9.93
C LEU A 206 11.35 -13.18 -11.24
N LYS A 207 12.11 -14.23 -11.57
CA LYS A 207 11.81 -15.09 -12.73
C LYS A 207 10.43 -15.71 -12.62
N SER A 208 10.08 -16.22 -11.43
CA SER A 208 8.75 -16.79 -11.17
C SER A 208 7.63 -15.76 -11.28
N LEU A 209 7.84 -14.55 -10.73
CA LEU A 209 6.88 -13.46 -10.82
C LEU A 209 6.65 -13.00 -12.26
N VAL A 210 7.72 -12.77 -13.01
CA VAL A 210 7.66 -12.36 -14.42
C VAL A 210 7.05 -13.48 -15.29
N GLY A 211 7.39 -14.75 -15.02
CA GLY A 211 6.84 -15.90 -15.71
C GLY A 211 5.35 -16.16 -15.44
N ALA A 212 4.81 -15.65 -14.34
CA ALA A 212 3.38 -15.71 -14.01
C ALA A 212 2.53 -14.61 -14.67
N ALA A 213 3.18 -13.62 -15.30
CA ALA A 213 2.53 -12.48 -15.93
C ALA A 213 2.24 -12.74 -17.40
N ASP A 214 1.08 -12.30 -17.85
CA ASP A 214 0.67 -12.21 -19.25
C ASP A 214 0.42 -10.74 -19.65
N GLU A 215 -0.05 -10.53 -20.87
CA GLU A 215 -0.32 -9.19 -21.42
C GLU A 215 -1.39 -8.41 -20.68
N ARG A 216 -2.27 -9.08 -19.91
CA ARG A 216 -3.34 -8.47 -19.11
C ARG A 216 -3.02 -8.44 -17.62
N THR A 217 -1.78 -8.69 -17.25
CA THR A 217 -1.34 -8.73 -15.87
C THR A 217 -0.71 -7.39 -15.44
N VAL A 218 -1.07 -6.94 -14.24
CA VAL A 218 -0.28 -5.95 -13.48
C VAL A 218 0.40 -6.71 -12.33
N PHE A 219 1.71 -6.63 -12.25
CA PHE A 219 2.49 -7.35 -11.24
C PHE A 219 3.54 -6.48 -10.57
N GLY A 220 3.92 -6.84 -9.37
CA GLY A 220 4.91 -6.11 -8.58
C GLY A 220 4.71 -6.33 -7.10
N GLY A 221 4.96 -5.31 -6.31
CA GLY A 221 4.98 -5.37 -4.85
C GLY A 221 6.31 -4.85 -4.31
N ASP A 222 6.66 -5.25 -3.10
CA ASP A 222 7.97 -5.03 -2.51
C ASP A 222 8.94 -6.12 -3.01
N LEU A 223 9.78 -5.75 -3.94
CA LEU A 223 10.74 -6.67 -4.58
C LEU A 223 12.09 -6.70 -3.86
N ASN A 224 12.27 -5.89 -2.81
CA ASN A 224 13.50 -5.83 -2.00
C ASN A 224 14.79 -5.71 -2.83
N GLY A 225 14.73 -5.09 -3.98
CA GLY A 225 15.85 -4.96 -4.91
C GLY A 225 15.88 -3.60 -5.61
N ALA A 226 17.08 -3.10 -5.86
CA ALA A 226 17.29 -1.88 -6.62
C ALA A 226 16.97 -2.08 -8.12
N PRO A 227 16.68 -1.01 -8.88
CA PRO A 227 16.48 -1.11 -10.33
C PRO A 227 17.73 -1.66 -11.03
N PRO A 228 17.59 -2.41 -12.14
CA PRO A 228 18.75 -2.92 -12.87
C PRO A 228 19.60 -1.76 -13.43
N GLY A 229 20.92 -1.87 -13.30
CA GLY A 229 21.85 -0.84 -13.76
C GLY A 229 21.92 0.42 -12.89
N SER A 230 21.36 0.38 -11.67
CA SER A 230 21.43 1.48 -10.71
C SER A 230 22.82 1.67 -10.08
N GLY A 231 23.78 0.79 -10.35
CA GLY A 231 25.07 0.72 -9.66
C GLY A 231 24.99 -0.02 -8.31
N ASP A 232 23.80 -0.39 -7.88
CA ASP A 232 23.60 -1.24 -6.71
C ASP A 232 24.05 -2.67 -7.02
N LYS A 233 24.76 -3.30 -6.06
CA LYS A 233 25.29 -4.66 -6.22
C LYS A 233 24.21 -5.71 -6.48
N ASP A 234 22.95 -5.44 -6.11
CA ASP A 234 21.83 -6.35 -6.25
C ASP A 234 21.06 -6.16 -7.58
N SER A 235 21.45 -5.18 -8.41
CA SER A 235 20.72 -4.87 -9.66
C SER A 235 20.75 -6.02 -10.70
N TRP A 236 21.64 -6.99 -10.55
CA TRP A 236 21.78 -8.16 -11.41
C TRP A 236 20.65 -9.21 -11.27
N ILE A 237 19.88 -9.16 -10.19
CA ILE A 237 18.79 -10.13 -9.94
C ILE A 237 17.67 -10.09 -10.98
N TRP A 238 17.59 -9.03 -11.78
CA TRP A 238 16.50 -8.80 -12.73
C TRP A 238 16.56 -9.72 -13.94
N PRO A 239 15.47 -10.44 -14.27
CA PRO A 239 15.41 -11.23 -15.50
C PRO A 239 15.59 -10.35 -16.73
N TYR A 240 16.41 -10.82 -17.67
CA TYR A 240 16.66 -10.11 -18.91
C TYR A 240 15.34 -9.83 -19.66
N GLY A 241 15.18 -8.63 -20.14
CA GLY A 241 14.02 -8.24 -20.93
C GLY A 241 12.79 -7.77 -20.15
N THR A 242 12.75 -7.91 -18.80
CA THR A 242 11.58 -7.51 -18.01
C THR A 242 11.08 -6.11 -18.36
N TYR A 243 11.97 -5.10 -18.37
CA TYR A 243 11.63 -3.71 -18.68
C TYR A 243 11.36 -3.44 -20.18
N ARG A 244 11.59 -4.41 -21.06
CA ARG A 244 11.23 -4.29 -22.49
C ARG A 244 9.86 -4.89 -22.77
N THR A 245 9.57 -6.02 -22.13
CA THR A 245 8.28 -6.73 -22.27
C THR A 245 7.19 -6.02 -21.49
N PHE A 246 7.52 -5.53 -20.30
CA PHE A 246 6.58 -4.86 -19.40
C PHE A 246 7.07 -3.44 -19.08
N ARG A 247 6.15 -2.52 -18.99
CA ARG A 247 6.43 -1.16 -18.56
C ARG A 247 6.34 -1.04 -17.06
N GLU A 248 7.42 -0.56 -16.44
CA GLU A 248 7.42 -0.20 -15.02
C GLU A 248 6.70 1.15 -14.82
N CYS A 249 6.08 1.33 -13.64
CA CYS A 249 5.26 2.52 -13.31
C CYS A 249 6.00 3.84 -13.56
N ASP A 250 7.24 3.98 -13.10
CA ASP A 250 8.05 5.20 -13.27
C ASP A 250 8.86 5.26 -14.56
N GLN A 251 8.85 4.21 -15.35
CA GLN A 251 9.66 4.13 -16.56
C GLN A 251 9.25 5.19 -17.58
N THR A 252 10.14 6.15 -17.85
CA THR A 252 9.89 7.28 -18.78
C THR A 252 10.24 6.96 -20.22
N SER A 253 11.15 6.00 -20.46
CA SER A 253 11.54 5.54 -21.80
C SER A 253 11.86 4.05 -21.76
N ALA A 254 12.01 3.42 -22.94
CA ALA A 254 12.39 2.00 -23.03
C ALA A 254 13.76 1.70 -22.39
N ALA A 255 14.64 2.66 -22.31
CA ALA A 255 15.96 2.53 -21.68
C ALA A 255 15.96 2.92 -20.18
N SER A 256 14.94 3.61 -19.70
CA SER A 256 14.88 4.08 -18.30
C SER A 256 14.79 2.91 -17.33
N ARG A 257 15.61 2.94 -16.29
CA ARG A 257 15.61 1.98 -15.17
C ARG A 257 15.49 2.67 -13.82
N SER A 258 15.72 3.98 -13.76
CA SER A 258 15.55 4.78 -12.56
C SER A 258 14.05 5.03 -12.29
N GLY A 259 13.73 5.34 -11.05
CA GLY A 259 12.40 5.74 -10.63
C GLY A 259 12.46 6.44 -9.29
N ARG A 260 11.32 6.99 -8.85
CA ARG A 260 11.23 7.64 -7.55
C ARG A 260 11.45 6.64 -6.43
N SER A 261 12.07 7.09 -5.35
CA SER A 261 12.15 6.33 -4.11
C SER A 261 10.75 5.91 -3.66
N THR A 262 10.66 4.68 -3.17
CA THR A 262 9.43 4.10 -2.59
C THR A 262 9.61 3.72 -1.12
N HIS A 263 10.81 3.95 -0.56
CA HIS A 263 11.11 3.68 0.84
C HIS A 263 11.76 4.92 1.50
N SER A 264 11.56 5.10 2.80
CA SER A 264 12.07 6.24 3.58
C SER A 264 13.59 6.40 3.56
N THR A 265 14.33 5.33 3.27
CA THR A 265 15.79 5.35 3.10
C THR A 265 16.26 5.94 1.77
N GLY A 266 15.35 6.37 0.90
CA GLY A 266 15.69 6.92 -0.42
C GLY A 266 15.80 5.87 -1.53
N HIS A 267 15.61 4.58 -1.22
CA HIS A 267 15.67 3.50 -2.21
C HIS A 267 14.33 3.26 -2.91
N LYS A 268 14.41 2.77 -4.15
CA LYS A 268 13.27 2.19 -4.87
C LYS A 268 13.30 0.68 -4.67
N VAL A 269 12.31 0.15 -3.98
CA VAL A 269 12.15 -1.29 -3.70
C VAL A 269 10.76 -1.81 -4.07
N ASP A 270 9.78 -0.91 -4.22
CA ASP A 270 8.43 -1.25 -4.64
C ASP A 270 8.22 -0.93 -6.12
N TYR A 271 7.53 -1.82 -6.81
CA TYR A 271 7.36 -1.79 -8.26
C TYR A 271 5.96 -2.18 -8.68
N LEU A 272 5.55 -1.64 -9.84
CA LEU A 272 4.40 -2.10 -10.62
C LEU A 272 4.80 -2.20 -12.09
N PHE A 273 4.55 -3.33 -12.70
CA PHE A 273 4.81 -3.61 -14.11
C PHE A 273 3.55 -4.04 -14.84
N THR A 274 3.45 -3.74 -16.13
CA THR A 274 2.38 -4.22 -17.00
C THR A 274 2.74 -4.11 -18.47
N ALA A 275 2.11 -4.94 -19.31
CA ALA A 275 2.08 -4.75 -20.76
C ALA A 275 0.88 -3.87 -21.21
N LEU A 276 -0.09 -3.61 -20.34
CA LEU A 276 -1.23 -2.73 -20.63
C LEU A 276 -0.77 -1.29 -20.88
N PRO A 277 -1.52 -0.48 -21.67
CA PRO A 277 -1.25 0.93 -21.83
C PRO A 277 -1.22 1.67 -20.49
N ARG A 278 -0.05 2.08 -20.05
CA ARG A 278 0.14 2.86 -18.83
C ARG A 278 -0.02 4.34 -19.12
N THR A 279 -0.90 5.03 -18.40
CA THR A 279 -1.21 6.45 -18.60
C THR A 279 -0.63 7.33 -17.50
N ARG A 280 -0.51 6.83 -16.28
CA ARG A 280 0.01 7.62 -15.14
C ARG A 280 0.70 6.73 -14.12
N CYS A 281 1.70 7.32 -13.44
CA CYS A 281 2.34 6.74 -12.26
C CYS A 281 2.45 7.80 -11.16
N SER A 282 2.18 7.44 -9.92
CA SER A 282 2.36 8.32 -8.77
C SER A 282 2.87 7.56 -7.55
N VAL A 283 3.70 8.25 -6.76
CA VAL A 283 4.16 7.78 -5.46
C VAL A 283 3.49 8.64 -4.39
N ARG A 284 2.96 8.00 -3.34
CA ARG A 284 2.20 8.64 -2.26
C ARG A 284 2.76 8.28 -0.90
N GLY A 285 3.14 9.30 -0.13
CA GLY A 285 3.40 9.13 1.29
C GLY A 285 2.09 8.85 2.01
N THR A 286 2.04 7.75 2.74
CA THR A 286 0.85 7.37 3.52
C THR A 286 0.85 7.96 4.93
N GLY A 287 2.03 8.32 5.45
CA GLY A 287 2.25 8.74 6.83
C GLY A 287 2.05 7.60 7.84
N ALA A 288 1.97 6.36 7.36
CA ALA A 288 1.67 5.19 8.19
C ALA A 288 2.52 3.96 7.82
N SER A 289 3.62 4.15 7.11
CA SER A 289 4.62 3.15 6.77
C SER A 289 5.92 3.85 6.42
N ASP A 290 7.04 3.17 6.53
CA ASP A 290 8.32 3.56 5.96
C ASP A 290 8.36 3.37 4.44
N HIS A 291 7.42 2.62 3.87
CA HIS A 291 7.18 2.54 2.44
C HIS A 291 6.14 3.58 1.96
N LEU A 292 6.38 4.10 0.77
CA LEU A 292 5.46 4.96 0.03
C LEU A 292 4.60 4.08 -0.90
N ALA A 293 3.32 4.37 -1.00
CA ALA A 293 2.45 3.65 -1.93
C ALA A 293 2.76 4.06 -3.38
N LEU A 294 2.88 3.08 -4.27
CA LEU A 294 3.04 3.27 -5.70
C LEU A 294 1.70 3.01 -6.39
N ILE A 295 1.23 3.96 -7.22
CA ILE A 295 -0.07 3.87 -7.90
C ILE A 295 0.15 3.99 -9.39
N MET A 296 -0.27 2.97 -10.14
CA MET A 296 -0.26 2.93 -11.60
C MET A 296 -1.68 3.08 -12.13
N GLN A 297 -1.84 3.93 -13.13
CA GLN A 297 -3.07 4.02 -13.91
C GLN A 297 -2.83 3.40 -15.28
N VAL A 298 -3.69 2.47 -15.66
CA VAL A 298 -3.64 1.75 -16.93
C VAL A 298 -4.94 1.92 -17.69
N GLY A 299 -4.91 1.77 -19.01
CA GLY A 299 -6.11 1.61 -19.80
C GLY A 299 -6.88 0.37 -19.34
N ASN A 300 -8.20 0.49 -19.20
CA ASN A 300 -9.02 -0.66 -18.83
C ASN A 300 -9.00 -1.68 -19.96
N PRO A 301 -8.60 -2.93 -19.70
CA PRO A 301 -8.56 -3.98 -20.71
C PRO A 301 -9.95 -4.55 -21.11
N ALA A 302 -11.04 -3.89 -20.70
CA ALA A 302 -12.42 -4.33 -20.99
C ALA A 302 -12.71 -4.44 -22.49
#